data_b877bc6ec13f1c997f0ae0492799622e
#
_entry.id   b877bc6ec13f1c997f0ae0492799622e
#
_cell.length_a   1.000
_cell.length_b   1.000
_cell.length_c   1.000
_cell.angle_alpha   90.00
_cell.angle_beta   90.00
_cell.angle_gamma   90.00
#
_symmetry.space_group_name_H-M   'P 1'
#
loop_
_entity.id
_entity.type
_entity.pdbx_description
1 polymer ?
#
loop_
_entity_poly.entity_id
_entity_poly.type
_entity_poly.pdbx_seq_one_letter_code
_entity_poly.pdbx_strand_id
1 'polypeptide(L)'
;MKKLSNLMLLSSFLSTVFYSMSYPYIYAETVKAVTRPYLTFEQVISCLGVVLFSVLWNKYGELLFSHYRKIVILEIIADTILFADVLIREDLKFYFVFNILIYSVITRNMCCGGIKMRARVNDSEKARERYDNNLNTLESIATIIGAVLSIILSPSLRHLFILALIGGVIDNFFYLYIYGKLNNIKEENYD
;
A
#
# COMPACT_ATOMS: atom_id res chain seq x y z
N MET A 1 -8.78 -14.53 -15.13
CA MET A 1 -7.57 -14.41 -14.26
C MET A 1 -6.48 -13.53 -14.89
N LYS A 2 -5.94 -13.79 -16.11
CA LYS A 2 -4.86 -12.98 -16.73
C LYS A 2 -5.14 -11.46 -16.77
N LYS A 3 -6.39 -11.04 -17.06
CA LYS A 3 -6.77 -9.62 -17.06
C LYS A 3 -6.67 -8.99 -15.66
N LEU A 4 -7.03 -9.72 -14.61
CA LEU A 4 -6.92 -9.24 -13.22
C LEU A 4 -5.44 -9.15 -12.78
N SER A 5 -4.60 -10.13 -13.18
CA SER A 5 -3.16 -10.09 -12.94
C SER A 5 -2.51 -8.84 -13.57
N ASN A 6 -2.86 -8.52 -14.81
CA ASN A 6 -2.36 -7.32 -15.48
C ASN A 6 -2.85 -6.02 -14.82
N LEU A 7 -4.08 -5.99 -14.30
CA LEU A 7 -4.59 -4.84 -13.55
C LEU A 7 -3.84 -4.64 -12.23
N MET A 8 -3.48 -5.72 -11.54
CA MET A 8 -2.64 -5.64 -10.33
C MET A 8 -1.25 -5.08 -10.64
N LEU A 9 -0.61 -5.53 -11.73
CA LEU A 9 0.68 -5.00 -12.18
C LEU A 9 0.60 -3.51 -12.53
N LEU A 10 -0.48 -3.10 -13.21
CA LEU A 10 -0.72 -1.69 -13.53
C LEU A 10 -0.92 -0.83 -12.28
N SER A 11 -1.69 -1.32 -11.32
CA SER A 11 -1.89 -0.65 -10.02
C SER A 11 -0.56 -0.44 -9.31
N SER A 12 0.22 -1.52 -9.13
CA SER A 12 1.53 -1.44 -8.49
C SER A 12 2.48 -0.48 -9.21
N PHE A 13 2.48 -0.50 -10.54
CA PHE A 13 3.29 0.44 -11.32
C PHE A 13 2.92 1.90 -11.05
N LEU A 14 1.62 2.24 -11.15
CA LEU A 14 1.15 3.60 -10.95
C LEU A 14 1.39 4.07 -9.51
N SER A 15 1.03 3.28 -8.52
CA SER A 15 1.24 3.63 -7.12
C SER A 15 2.73 3.81 -6.80
N THR A 16 3.60 2.93 -7.33
CA THR A 16 5.05 3.03 -7.13
C THR A 16 5.63 4.31 -7.74
N VAL A 17 5.15 4.77 -8.90
CA VAL A 17 5.58 6.06 -9.46
C VAL A 17 5.28 7.20 -8.47
N PHE A 18 4.03 7.29 -7.97
CA PHE A 18 3.65 8.34 -7.03
C PHE A 18 4.39 8.25 -5.69
N TYR A 19 4.56 7.05 -5.15
CA TYR A 19 5.32 6.85 -3.92
C TYR A 19 6.80 7.20 -4.09
N SER A 20 7.41 6.83 -5.20
CA SER A 20 8.83 7.13 -5.46
C SER A 20 9.08 8.62 -5.72
N MET A 21 8.07 9.36 -6.20
CA MET A 21 8.13 10.82 -6.30
C MET A 21 8.10 11.51 -4.94
N SER A 22 7.37 10.96 -3.98
CA SER A 22 6.96 11.66 -2.76
C SER A 22 7.63 11.13 -1.50
N TYR A 23 7.63 9.82 -1.30
CA TYR A 23 7.94 9.21 -0.01
C TYR A 23 9.36 9.47 0.50
N PRO A 24 10.43 9.43 -0.32
CA PRO A 24 11.78 9.72 0.17
C PRO A 24 11.92 11.12 0.78
N TYR A 25 11.25 12.11 0.20
CA TYR A 25 11.28 13.50 0.66
C TYR A 25 10.40 13.70 1.89
N ILE A 26 9.18 13.12 1.90
CA ILE A 26 8.30 13.12 3.08
C ILE A 26 9.04 12.48 4.26
N TYR A 27 9.67 11.34 4.05
CA TYR A 27 10.43 10.65 5.07
C TYR A 27 11.60 11.50 5.59
N ALA A 28 12.37 12.12 4.69
CA ALA A 28 13.50 12.97 5.08
C ALA A 28 13.05 14.17 5.93
N GLU A 29 11.94 14.84 5.58
CA GLU A 29 11.40 15.95 6.38
C GLU A 29 10.81 15.46 7.71
N THR A 30 10.15 14.31 7.72
CA THR A 30 9.62 13.70 8.94
C THR A 30 10.75 13.34 9.91
N VAL A 31 11.84 12.75 9.42
CA VAL A 31 13.03 12.41 10.25
C VAL A 31 13.66 13.66 10.87
N LYS A 32 13.64 14.80 10.18
CA LYS A 32 14.12 16.07 10.75
C LYS A 32 13.21 16.58 11.88
N ALA A 33 11.92 16.31 11.80
CA ALA A 33 10.92 16.77 12.77
C ALA A 33 10.86 15.91 14.05
N VAL A 34 11.36 14.67 14.01
CA VAL A 34 11.29 13.73 15.14
C VAL A 34 12.67 13.34 15.65
N THR A 35 12.73 12.89 16.92
CA THR A 35 13.98 12.46 17.55
C THR A 35 14.28 10.98 17.28
N ARG A 36 15.55 10.56 17.41
CA ARG A 36 15.99 9.17 17.22
C ARG A 36 15.17 8.11 17.99
N PRO A 37 14.80 8.31 19.27
CA PRO A 37 13.98 7.33 19.99
C PRO A 37 12.65 7.00 19.29
N TYR A 38 12.00 8.01 18.69
CA TYR A 38 10.76 7.79 17.95
C TYR A 38 10.96 6.96 16.68
N LEU A 39 12.08 7.16 15.96
CA LEU A 39 12.42 6.35 14.78
C LEU A 39 12.66 4.89 15.16
N THR A 40 13.35 4.63 16.27
CA THR A 40 13.56 3.26 16.77
C THR A 40 12.24 2.63 17.19
N PHE A 41 11.37 3.39 17.86
CA PHE A 41 10.02 2.92 18.25
C PHE A 41 9.18 2.55 17.03
N GLU A 42 9.20 3.37 15.97
CA GLU A 42 8.54 3.06 14.70
C GLU A 42 8.98 1.70 14.14
N GLN A 43 10.27 1.48 14.04
CA GLN A 43 10.81 0.23 13.51
C GLN A 43 10.36 -0.99 14.33
N VAL A 44 10.39 -0.88 15.66
CA VAL A 44 9.94 -1.96 16.56
C VAL A 44 8.46 -2.26 16.35
N ILE A 45 7.59 -1.23 16.35
CA ILE A 45 6.14 -1.42 16.16
C ILE A 45 5.84 -1.97 14.77
N SER A 46 6.53 -1.49 13.74
CA SER A 46 6.37 -2.00 12.37
C SER A 46 6.75 -3.49 12.27
N CYS A 47 7.87 -3.90 12.87
CA CYS A 47 8.29 -5.30 12.91
C CYS A 47 7.29 -6.17 13.68
N LEU A 48 6.81 -5.72 14.84
CA LEU A 48 5.78 -6.42 15.61
C LEU A 48 4.48 -6.58 14.81
N GLY A 49 4.06 -5.54 14.10
CA GLY A 49 2.91 -5.59 13.20
C GLY A 49 3.07 -6.64 12.10
N VAL A 50 4.24 -6.72 11.46
CA VAL A 50 4.53 -7.75 10.44
C VAL A 50 4.37 -9.15 11.01
N VAL A 51 4.99 -9.44 12.16
CA VAL A 51 4.92 -10.76 12.79
C VAL A 51 3.47 -11.10 13.18
N LEU A 52 2.78 -10.18 13.87
CA LEU A 52 1.41 -10.38 14.34
C LEU A 52 0.46 -10.68 13.16
N PHE A 53 0.47 -9.84 12.13
CA PHE A 53 -0.45 -10.03 11.00
C PHE A 53 -0.09 -11.22 10.14
N SER A 54 1.19 -11.58 10.00
CA SER A 54 1.58 -12.82 9.33
C SER A 54 0.99 -14.04 10.05
N VAL A 55 1.06 -14.10 11.38
CA VAL A 55 0.47 -15.19 12.17
C VAL A 55 -1.06 -15.20 12.05
N LEU A 56 -1.71 -14.04 12.16
CA LEU A 56 -3.18 -13.91 12.05
C LEU A 56 -3.67 -14.35 10.67
N TRP A 57 -3.02 -13.92 9.59
CA TRP A 57 -3.39 -14.29 8.24
C TRP A 57 -3.10 -15.75 7.91
N ASN A 58 -2.05 -16.35 8.48
CA ASN A 58 -1.80 -17.79 8.36
C ASN A 58 -2.91 -18.60 9.04
N LYS A 59 -3.39 -18.16 10.20
CA LYS A 59 -4.41 -18.89 10.98
C LYS A 59 -5.84 -18.62 10.52
N TYR A 60 -6.16 -17.37 10.21
CA TYR A 60 -7.53 -16.91 9.94
C TYR A 60 -7.70 -16.28 8.55
N GLY A 61 -6.80 -16.58 7.62
CA GLY A 61 -6.71 -15.89 6.34
C GLY A 61 -7.97 -15.95 5.48
N GLU A 62 -8.78 -17.02 5.51
CA GLU A 62 -10.05 -17.07 4.76
C GLU A 62 -11.09 -16.14 5.37
N LEU A 63 -11.21 -16.12 6.71
CA LEU A 63 -12.12 -15.22 7.42
C LEU A 63 -11.73 -13.75 7.21
N LEU A 64 -10.44 -13.43 7.34
CA LEU A 64 -9.94 -12.07 7.11
C LEU A 64 -10.12 -11.66 5.65
N PHE A 65 -9.92 -12.55 4.70
CA PHE A 65 -10.13 -12.28 3.30
C PHE A 65 -11.60 -12.02 2.95
N SER A 66 -12.56 -12.68 3.60
CA SER A 66 -13.97 -12.38 3.40
C SER A 66 -14.37 -10.94 3.82
N HIS A 67 -13.59 -10.33 4.72
CA HIS A 67 -13.75 -8.95 5.17
C HIS A 67 -12.78 -7.96 4.50
N TYR A 68 -12.00 -8.40 3.51
CA TYR A 68 -10.91 -7.62 2.92
C TYR A 68 -11.38 -6.27 2.36
N ARG A 69 -12.58 -6.20 1.78
CA ARG A 69 -13.19 -4.94 1.32
C ARG A 69 -13.27 -3.89 2.44
N LYS A 70 -13.64 -4.31 3.66
CA LYS A 70 -13.73 -3.40 4.82
C LYS A 70 -12.36 -2.90 5.25
N ILE A 71 -11.34 -3.76 5.16
CA ILE A 71 -9.96 -3.41 5.48
C ILE A 71 -9.43 -2.35 4.51
N VAL A 72 -9.66 -2.53 3.20
CA VAL A 72 -9.24 -1.54 2.19
C VAL A 72 -9.98 -0.21 2.35
N ILE A 73 -11.28 -0.23 2.64
CA ILE A 73 -12.04 1.00 2.90
C ILE A 73 -11.50 1.72 4.14
N LEU A 74 -11.17 0.97 5.20
CA LEU A 74 -10.58 1.55 6.42
C LEU A 74 -9.22 2.19 6.14
N GLU A 75 -8.41 1.60 5.27
CA GLU A 75 -7.15 2.17 4.78
C GLU A 75 -7.37 3.52 4.08
N ILE A 76 -8.31 3.58 3.13
CA ILE A 76 -8.63 4.82 2.42
C ILE A 76 -9.05 5.93 3.40
N ILE A 77 -9.89 5.59 4.38
CA ILE A 77 -10.34 6.57 5.39
C ILE A 77 -9.16 7.03 6.24
N ALA A 78 -8.33 6.11 6.70
CA ALA A 78 -7.18 6.42 7.54
C ALA A 78 -6.16 7.29 6.82
N ASP A 79 -5.81 6.95 5.57
CA ASP A 79 -4.92 7.74 4.73
C ASP A 79 -5.49 9.14 4.46
N THR A 80 -6.78 9.23 4.15
CA THR A 80 -7.45 10.51 3.91
C THR A 80 -7.37 11.43 5.14
N ILE A 81 -7.64 10.89 6.33
CA ILE A 81 -7.53 11.65 7.59
C ILE A 81 -6.09 12.10 7.83
N LEU A 82 -5.13 11.19 7.67
CA LEU A 82 -3.71 11.46 7.88
C LEU A 82 -3.21 12.57 6.96
N PHE A 83 -3.46 12.45 5.67
CA PHE A 83 -3.01 13.43 4.69
C PHE A 83 -3.76 14.77 4.80
N ALA A 84 -5.05 14.76 5.13
CA ALA A 84 -5.81 15.97 5.37
C ALA A 84 -5.25 16.75 6.58
N ASP A 85 -4.90 16.06 7.65
CA ASP A 85 -4.31 16.71 8.83
C ASP A 85 -2.97 17.39 8.50
N VAL A 86 -2.09 16.70 7.76
CA VAL A 86 -0.81 17.29 7.33
C VAL A 86 -1.01 18.49 6.41
N LEU A 87 -1.97 18.42 5.48
CA LEU A 87 -2.24 19.51 4.54
C LEU A 87 -2.82 20.76 5.21
N ILE A 88 -3.51 20.57 6.34
CA ILE A 88 -4.15 21.65 7.11
C ILE A 88 -3.21 22.23 8.16
N ARG A 89 -2.54 21.36 8.93
CA ARG A 89 -1.79 21.76 10.13
C ARG A 89 -0.28 21.79 9.92
N GLU A 90 0.22 21.10 8.88
CA GLU A 90 1.65 20.91 8.61
C GLU A 90 2.40 20.27 9.81
N ASP A 91 1.68 19.51 10.65
CA ASP A 91 2.25 18.84 11.84
C ASP A 91 2.85 17.49 11.48
N LEU A 92 4.13 17.50 11.09
CA LEU A 92 4.88 16.30 10.76
C LEU A 92 5.07 15.34 11.95
N LYS A 93 4.98 15.81 13.19
CA LYS A 93 5.08 14.93 14.37
C LYS A 93 3.80 14.13 14.55
N PHE A 94 2.64 14.77 14.38
CA PHE A 94 1.36 14.08 14.40
C PHE A 94 1.29 13.06 13.25
N TYR A 95 1.67 13.48 12.04
CA TYR A 95 1.78 12.59 10.88
C TYR A 95 2.61 11.35 11.22
N PHE A 96 3.79 11.53 11.80
CA PHE A 96 4.70 10.43 12.14
C PHE A 96 4.06 9.45 13.12
N VAL A 97 3.52 9.93 14.23
CA VAL A 97 2.90 9.07 15.26
C VAL A 97 1.67 8.33 14.71
N PHE A 98 0.81 9.05 14.00
CA PHE A 98 -0.41 8.47 13.44
C PHE A 98 -0.12 7.49 12.31
N ASN A 99 0.87 7.79 11.47
CA ASN A 99 1.35 6.89 10.42
C ASN A 99 1.89 5.57 10.98
N ILE A 100 2.63 5.60 12.11
CA ILE A 100 3.09 4.38 12.77
C ILE A 100 1.90 3.49 13.13
N LEU A 101 0.85 4.03 13.74
CA LEU A 101 -0.32 3.29 14.16
C LEU A 101 -1.09 2.73 12.96
N ILE A 102 -1.35 3.56 11.94
CA ILE A 102 -2.07 3.15 10.74
C ILE A 102 -1.27 2.11 9.98
N TYR A 103 0.00 2.39 9.69
CA TYR A 103 0.86 1.51 8.89
C TYR A 103 1.08 0.17 9.55
N SER A 104 1.29 0.13 10.87
CA SER A 104 1.55 -1.11 11.59
C SER A 104 0.32 -2.01 11.65
N VAL A 105 -0.88 -1.45 11.66
CA VAL A 105 -2.13 -2.22 11.84
C VAL A 105 -2.89 -2.36 10.53
N ILE A 106 -3.27 -1.25 9.91
CA ILE A 106 -4.20 -1.26 8.77
C ILE A 106 -3.47 -1.64 7.49
N THR A 107 -2.41 -0.93 7.14
CA THR A 107 -1.65 -1.16 5.90
C THR A 107 -1.01 -2.54 5.86
N ARG A 108 -0.49 -3.04 6.98
CA ARG A 108 0.03 -4.41 7.05
C ARG A 108 -1.05 -5.45 6.85
N ASN A 109 -2.24 -5.23 7.41
CA ASN A 109 -3.37 -6.11 7.22
C ASN A 109 -3.82 -6.11 5.74
N MET A 110 -3.86 -4.93 5.10
CA MET A 110 -4.14 -4.79 3.67
C MET A 110 -3.08 -5.51 2.81
N CYS A 111 -1.79 -5.35 3.11
CA CYS A 111 -0.71 -6.02 2.40
C CYS A 111 -0.83 -7.56 2.45
N CYS A 112 -1.14 -8.13 3.61
CA CYS A 112 -1.35 -9.59 3.75
C CYS A 112 -2.54 -10.05 2.88
N GLY A 113 -3.64 -9.31 2.87
CA GLY A 113 -4.78 -9.59 1.99
C GLY A 113 -4.43 -9.45 0.50
N GLY A 114 -3.61 -8.48 0.13
CA GLY A 114 -3.09 -8.31 -1.22
C GLY A 114 -2.24 -9.50 -1.68
N ILE A 115 -1.39 -10.05 -0.81
CA ILE A 115 -0.61 -11.26 -1.09
C ILE A 115 -1.57 -12.44 -1.36
N LYS A 116 -2.59 -12.62 -0.53
CA LYS A 116 -3.60 -13.67 -0.72
C LYS A 116 -4.40 -13.48 -2.00
N MET A 117 -4.74 -12.24 -2.34
CA MET A 117 -5.43 -11.92 -3.60
C MET A 117 -4.55 -12.25 -4.80
N ARG A 118 -3.25 -11.90 -4.78
CA ARG A 118 -2.27 -12.28 -5.81
C ARG A 118 -2.21 -13.79 -6.01
N ALA A 119 -2.16 -14.54 -4.91
CA ALA A 119 -2.13 -16.01 -4.95
C ALA A 119 -3.42 -16.61 -5.57
N ARG A 120 -4.57 -15.95 -5.42
CA ARG A 120 -5.84 -16.39 -6.04
C ARG A 120 -5.96 -16.00 -7.50
N VAL A 121 -5.40 -14.87 -7.89
CA VAL A 121 -5.39 -14.42 -9.30
C VAL A 121 -4.39 -15.25 -10.13
N ASN A 122 -3.28 -15.66 -9.52
CA ASN A 122 -2.23 -16.47 -10.14
C ASN A 122 -2.22 -17.85 -9.47
N ASP A 123 -3.07 -18.76 -9.95
CA ASP A 123 -3.41 -20.04 -9.33
C ASP A 123 -2.28 -21.07 -9.38
N SER A 124 -1.37 -21.00 -10.38
CA SER A 124 -0.23 -21.91 -10.50
C SER A 124 1.07 -21.27 -9.99
N GLU A 125 2.00 -22.09 -9.51
CA GLU A 125 3.33 -21.64 -9.06
C GLU A 125 4.08 -20.88 -10.15
N LYS A 126 4.08 -21.41 -11.38
CA LYS A 126 4.69 -20.77 -12.55
C LYS A 126 4.06 -19.41 -12.90
N ALA A 127 2.74 -19.28 -12.70
CA ALA A 127 2.06 -18.00 -12.90
C ALA A 127 2.43 -16.97 -11.83
N ARG A 128 2.61 -17.41 -10.58
CA ARG A 128 3.06 -16.56 -9.46
C ARG A 128 4.49 -16.07 -9.68
N GLU A 129 5.40 -16.98 -9.99
CA GLU A 129 6.80 -16.64 -10.27
C GLU A 129 6.90 -15.63 -11.42
N ARG A 130 6.18 -15.85 -12.52
CA ARG A 130 6.14 -14.92 -13.65
C ARG A 130 5.55 -13.56 -13.25
N TYR A 131 4.50 -13.57 -12.42
CA TYR A 131 3.90 -12.33 -11.90
C TYR A 131 4.91 -11.56 -11.05
N ASP A 132 5.59 -12.22 -10.10
CA ASP A 132 6.51 -11.58 -9.18
C ASP A 132 7.75 -11.02 -9.92
N ASN A 133 8.25 -11.74 -10.93
CA ASN A 133 9.31 -11.23 -11.79
C ASN A 133 8.91 -9.98 -12.58
N ASN A 134 7.70 -9.98 -13.15
CA ASN A 134 7.16 -8.81 -13.84
C ASN A 134 6.91 -7.65 -12.88
N LEU A 135 6.40 -7.91 -11.68
CA LEU A 135 6.16 -6.92 -10.64
C LEU A 135 7.48 -6.23 -10.25
N ASN A 136 8.51 -6.99 -9.90
CA ASN A 136 9.81 -6.45 -9.53
C ASN A 136 10.42 -5.58 -10.63
N THR A 137 10.28 -6.00 -11.87
CA THR A 137 10.76 -5.22 -13.03
C THR A 137 9.99 -3.91 -13.18
N LEU A 138 8.65 -3.97 -13.12
CA LEU A 138 7.80 -2.79 -13.25
C LEU A 138 7.98 -1.81 -12.10
N GLU A 139 8.09 -2.30 -10.86
CA GLU A 139 8.34 -1.45 -9.68
C GLU A 139 9.72 -0.77 -9.76
N SER A 140 10.74 -1.46 -10.27
CA SER A 140 12.06 -0.86 -10.50
C SER A 140 12.01 0.27 -11.54
N ILE A 141 11.32 0.04 -12.66
CA ILE A 141 11.12 1.06 -13.70
C ILE A 141 10.30 2.24 -13.13
N ALA A 142 9.20 1.96 -12.41
CA ALA A 142 8.36 2.96 -11.79
C ALA A 142 9.14 3.82 -10.78
N THR A 143 10.02 3.21 -10.00
CA THR A 143 10.89 3.90 -9.04
C THR A 143 11.83 4.89 -9.74
N ILE A 144 12.45 4.47 -10.85
CA ILE A 144 13.31 5.35 -11.64
C ILE A 144 12.50 6.52 -12.21
N ILE A 145 11.34 6.23 -12.81
CA ILE A 145 10.46 7.26 -13.38
C ILE A 145 10.02 8.24 -12.28
N GLY A 146 9.57 7.76 -11.14
CA GLY A 146 9.13 8.60 -10.03
C GLY A 146 10.26 9.50 -9.50
N ALA A 147 11.47 8.96 -9.33
CA ALA A 147 12.63 9.73 -8.91
C ALA A 147 13.00 10.83 -9.92
N VAL A 148 13.03 10.51 -11.21
CA VAL A 148 13.31 11.49 -12.28
C VAL A 148 12.24 12.59 -12.31
N LEU A 149 10.96 12.22 -12.24
CA LEU A 149 9.87 13.19 -12.20
C LEU A 149 9.95 14.10 -10.97
N SER A 150 10.34 13.56 -9.82
CA SER A 150 10.51 14.35 -8.61
C SER A 150 11.63 15.40 -8.75
N ILE A 151 12.74 15.05 -9.41
CA ILE A 151 13.84 16.00 -9.68
C ILE A 151 13.38 17.10 -10.65
N ILE A 152 12.68 16.72 -11.73
CA ILE A 152 12.27 17.66 -12.78
C ILE A 152 11.20 18.64 -12.25
N LEU A 153 10.20 18.13 -11.52
CA LEU A 153 9.08 18.92 -11.04
C LEU A 153 9.39 19.72 -9.78
N SER A 154 10.40 19.29 -9.00
CA SER A 154 10.81 19.91 -7.74
C SER A 154 9.60 20.32 -6.86
N PRO A 155 8.68 19.39 -6.57
CA PRO A 155 7.42 19.70 -5.93
C PRO A 155 7.63 20.17 -4.49
N SER A 156 6.78 21.10 -4.00
CA SER A 156 6.78 21.47 -2.59
C SER A 156 6.33 20.28 -1.71
N LEU A 157 6.66 20.31 -0.43
CA LEU A 157 6.26 19.27 0.53
C LEU A 157 4.74 18.98 0.48
N ARG A 158 3.92 20.04 0.36
CA ARG A 158 2.46 19.90 0.23
C ARG A 158 2.06 19.11 -1.03
N HIS A 159 2.68 19.37 -2.17
CA HIS A 159 2.42 18.62 -3.41
C HIS A 159 2.88 17.17 -3.28
N LEU A 160 3.98 16.89 -2.56
CA LEU A 160 4.44 15.52 -2.30
C LEU A 160 3.40 14.72 -1.51
N PHE A 161 2.77 15.30 -0.49
CA PHE A 161 1.69 14.65 0.25
C PHE A 161 0.46 14.36 -0.62
N ILE A 162 0.09 15.32 -1.50
CA ILE A 162 -1.01 15.10 -2.45
C ILE A 162 -0.69 13.95 -3.41
N LEU A 163 0.53 13.88 -3.94
CA LEU A 163 0.96 12.81 -4.83
C LEU A 163 0.94 11.44 -4.13
N ALA A 164 1.41 11.36 -2.88
CA ALA A 164 1.36 10.14 -2.08
C ALA A 164 -0.09 9.67 -1.86
N LEU A 165 -0.99 10.59 -1.51
CA LEU A 165 -2.41 10.29 -1.35
C LEU A 165 -3.03 9.78 -2.65
N ILE A 166 -2.75 10.42 -3.78
CA ILE A 166 -3.24 9.96 -5.09
C ILE A 166 -2.76 8.53 -5.37
N GLY A 167 -1.48 8.24 -5.12
CA GLY A 167 -0.91 6.89 -5.29
C GLY A 167 -1.64 5.84 -4.44
N GLY A 168 -1.88 6.13 -3.16
CA GLY A 168 -2.60 5.24 -2.26
C GLY A 168 -4.05 5.03 -2.67
N VAL A 169 -4.75 6.10 -3.05
CA VAL A 169 -6.15 6.02 -3.52
C VAL A 169 -6.25 5.17 -4.79
N ILE A 170 -5.36 5.36 -5.77
CA ILE A 170 -5.33 4.56 -6.99
C ILE A 170 -5.17 3.08 -6.65
N ASP A 171 -4.17 2.72 -5.83
CA ASP A 171 -3.90 1.33 -5.45
C ASP A 171 -5.11 0.70 -4.75
N ASN A 172 -5.67 1.38 -3.78
CA ASN A 172 -6.83 0.93 -3.03
C ASN A 172 -8.07 0.72 -3.90
N PHE A 173 -8.33 1.59 -4.88
CA PHE A 173 -9.43 1.40 -5.85
C PHE A 173 -9.24 0.15 -6.71
N PHE A 174 -8.03 -0.10 -7.20
CA PHE A 174 -7.75 -1.33 -7.94
C PHE A 174 -7.93 -2.58 -7.08
N TYR A 175 -7.49 -2.56 -5.82
CA TYR A 175 -7.70 -3.66 -4.89
C TYR A 175 -9.19 -3.93 -4.64
N LEU A 176 -10.01 -2.91 -4.43
CA LEU A 176 -11.46 -3.05 -4.27
C LEU A 176 -12.11 -3.64 -5.52
N TYR A 177 -11.73 -3.15 -6.70
CA TYR A 177 -12.27 -3.64 -7.97
C TYR A 177 -11.91 -5.12 -8.20
N ILE A 178 -10.65 -5.49 -8.01
CA ILE A 178 -10.18 -6.86 -8.23
C ILE A 178 -10.81 -7.81 -7.22
N TYR A 179 -10.92 -7.40 -5.96
CA TYR A 179 -11.62 -8.17 -4.92
C TYR A 179 -13.08 -8.45 -5.29
N GLY A 180 -13.80 -7.43 -5.75
CA GLY A 180 -15.18 -7.59 -6.21
C GLY A 180 -15.31 -8.58 -7.36
N LYS A 181 -14.41 -8.52 -8.35
CA LYS A 181 -14.40 -9.46 -9.47
C LYS A 181 -14.07 -10.90 -9.04
N LEU A 182 -13.17 -11.09 -8.08
CA LEU A 182 -12.84 -12.42 -7.56
C LEU A 182 -14.01 -13.07 -6.82
N ASN A 183 -14.80 -12.29 -6.08
CA ASN A 183 -15.98 -12.82 -5.40
C ASN A 183 -17.09 -13.22 -6.37
N ASN A 184 -17.35 -12.41 -7.39
CA ASN A 184 -18.37 -12.75 -8.41
C ASN A 184 -18.02 -14.04 -9.15
N ILE A 185 -16.74 -14.28 -9.51
CA ILE A 185 -16.30 -15.53 -10.16
C ILE A 185 -16.52 -16.75 -9.26
N LYS A 186 -16.46 -16.59 -7.93
CA LYS A 186 -16.75 -17.68 -7.00
C LYS A 186 -18.24 -18.02 -6.96
N GLU A 187 -19.12 -17.03 -6.97
CA GLU A 187 -20.56 -17.23 -6.94
C GLU A 187 -21.05 -17.94 -8.21
N GLU A 188 -20.54 -17.54 -9.40
CA GLU A 188 -20.88 -18.19 -10.69
C GLU A 188 -20.44 -19.67 -10.81
N ASN A 189 -19.49 -20.14 -9.98
CA ASN A 189 -19.03 -21.54 -10.02
C ASN A 189 -19.73 -22.43 -8.99
N TYR A 190 -20.67 -21.90 -8.21
CA TYR A 190 -21.47 -22.66 -7.23
C TYR A 190 -22.94 -22.84 -7.65
N ASP A 191 -23.37 -22.19 -8.74
CA ASP A 191 -24.68 -22.40 -9.40
C ASP A 191 -24.52 -23.34 -10.60
#